data_e95b0c9e8787ca9b905f2486c36622cf
#
_entry.id   e95b0c9e8787ca9b905f2486c36622cf
#
_cell.length_a   1.000
_cell.length_b   1.000
_cell.length_c   1.000
_cell.angle_alpha   90.00
_cell.angle_beta   90.00
_cell.angle_gamma   90.00
#
_symmetry.space_group_name_H-M   'P 1'
#
loop_
_entity.id
_entity.type
_entity.pdbx_description
1 polymer ?
#
loop_
_entity_poly.entity_id
_entity_poly.type
_entity_poly.pdbx_seq_one_letter_code
_entity_poly.pdbx_strand_id
1 'polypeptide(L)'
;MTRYASMVLANPVPGREDVFNDWYTHVHIPDVLTIDGIVAATRYRLVAQRGGDPAIAGFSYLTIYEIETDDLRGVFRTLVTRMGTALMPMSDAIAPERAFYDWEVLGPRVLADPAGVAAAAGAQGMPDTAISEESA
;
A
#
# COMPACT_ATOMS: atom_id res chain seq x y z
N MET A 1 17.64 -5.63 11.64
CA MET A 1 17.22 -4.44 10.89
C MET A 1 15.77 -4.10 11.22
N THR A 2 15.46 -2.83 11.20
CA THR A 2 14.08 -2.38 11.42
C THR A 2 13.25 -2.65 10.16
N ARG A 3 11.99 -3.02 10.36
CA ARG A 3 11.05 -3.26 9.26
C ARG A 3 10.02 -2.14 9.20
N TYR A 4 9.71 -1.71 7.99
CA TYR A 4 8.76 -0.64 7.72
C TYR A 4 7.76 -1.06 6.66
N ALA A 5 6.59 -0.44 6.69
CA ALA A 5 5.62 -0.49 5.59
C ALA A 5 5.49 0.93 5.03
N SER A 6 5.85 1.11 3.78
CA SER A 6 5.70 2.40 3.09
C SER A 6 4.42 2.35 2.28
N MET A 7 3.47 3.21 2.63
CA MET A 7 2.16 3.29 2.02
C MET A 7 2.14 4.41 1.00
N VAL A 8 1.86 4.08 -0.25
CA VAL A 8 1.77 5.05 -1.34
C VAL A 8 0.36 5.05 -1.90
N LEU A 9 -0.31 6.19 -1.77
CA LEU A 9 -1.64 6.39 -2.32
C LEU A 9 -1.52 7.18 -3.62
N ALA A 10 -2.18 6.72 -4.68
CA ALA A 10 -2.10 7.33 -6.00
C ALA A 10 -3.38 7.09 -6.80
N ASN A 11 -3.54 7.91 -7.84
CA ASN A 11 -4.63 7.77 -8.79
C ASN A 11 -4.09 7.77 -10.22
N PRO A 12 -4.77 7.08 -11.15
CA PRO A 12 -4.52 7.30 -12.56
C PRO A 12 -5.07 8.66 -13.01
N VAL A 13 -4.52 9.19 -14.09
CA VAL A 13 -5.17 10.25 -14.85
C VAL A 13 -6.52 9.70 -15.35
N PRO A 14 -7.63 10.47 -15.28
CA PRO A 14 -8.93 9.98 -15.73
C PRO A 14 -8.90 9.42 -17.15
N GLY A 15 -9.47 8.23 -17.33
CA GLY A 15 -9.47 7.53 -18.61
C GLY A 15 -8.22 6.74 -18.93
N ARG A 16 -7.22 6.76 -18.05
CA ARG A 16 -5.95 6.06 -18.28
C ARG A 16 -5.67 4.98 -17.24
N GLU A 17 -6.70 4.42 -16.65
CA GLU A 17 -6.60 3.40 -15.61
C GLU A 17 -5.80 2.17 -16.08
N ASP A 18 -6.06 1.69 -17.28
CA ASP A 18 -5.38 0.50 -17.81
C ASP A 18 -3.90 0.74 -18.00
N VAL A 19 -3.53 1.89 -18.55
CA VAL A 19 -2.12 2.28 -18.75
C VAL A 19 -1.42 2.43 -17.41
N PHE A 20 -2.07 3.09 -16.45
CA PHE A 20 -1.56 3.28 -15.11
C PHE A 20 -1.30 1.93 -14.40
N ASN A 21 -2.27 1.04 -14.42
CA ASN A 21 -2.18 -0.25 -13.75
C ASN A 21 -1.13 -1.16 -14.39
N ASP A 22 -1.06 -1.17 -15.70
CA ASP A 22 -0.06 -1.95 -16.42
C ASP A 22 1.36 -1.48 -16.10
N TRP A 23 1.59 -0.17 -16.19
CA TRP A 23 2.89 0.43 -15.85
C TRP A 23 3.25 0.18 -14.38
N TYR A 24 2.32 0.41 -13.47
CA TYR A 24 2.60 0.30 -12.05
C TYR A 24 3.00 -1.12 -11.67
N THR A 25 2.25 -2.11 -12.14
CA THR A 25 2.48 -3.52 -11.82
C THR A 25 3.71 -4.08 -12.53
N HIS A 26 3.88 -3.77 -13.81
CA HIS A 26 4.86 -4.47 -14.65
C HIS A 26 6.16 -3.69 -14.87
N VAL A 27 6.19 -2.40 -14.61
CA VAL A 27 7.38 -1.56 -14.78
C VAL A 27 7.83 -0.95 -13.47
N HIS A 28 6.96 -0.20 -12.82
CA HIS A 28 7.34 0.60 -11.65
C HIS A 28 7.72 -0.26 -10.45
N ILE A 29 6.87 -1.19 -10.05
CA ILE A 29 7.16 -2.06 -8.90
C ILE A 29 8.45 -2.87 -9.11
N PRO A 30 8.66 -3.55 -10.25
CA PRO A 30 9.93 -4.24 -10.46
C PRO A 30 11.14 -3.32 -10.33
N ASP A 31 11.07 -2.08 -10.83
CA ASP A 31 12.16 -1.12 -10.71
C ASP A 31 12.40 -0.71 -9.26
N VAL A 32 11.35 -0.44 -8.51
CA VAL A 32 11.45 -0.10 -7.08
C VAL A 32 12.06 -1.24 -6.28
N LEU A 33 11.71 -2.49 -6.61
CA LEU A 33 12.24 -3.67 -5.92
C LEU A 33 13.73 -3.92 -6.18
N THR A 34 14.37 -3.21 -7.10
CA THR A 34 15.82 -3.28 -7.27
C THR A 34 16.59 -2.47 -6.23
N ILE A 35 15.91 -1.65 -5.44
CA ILE A 35 16.54 -0.81 -4.42
C ILE A 35 16.80 -1.65 -3.17
N ASP A 36 18.05 -1.64 -2.69
CA ASP A 36 18.41 -2.33 -1.46
C ASP A 36 17.54 -1.87 -0.29
N GLY A 37 17.04 -2.83 0.46
CA GLY A 37 16.17 -2.57 1.60
C GLY A 37 14.68 -2.70 1.29
N ILE A 38 14.27 -2.57 0.05
CA ILE A 38 12.88 -2.80 -0.36
C ILE A 38 12.74 -4.26 -0.76
N VAL A 39 11.97 -5.02 0.02
CA VAL A 39 11.96 -6.49 -0.09
C VAL A 39 10.69 -7.05 -0.70
N ALA A 40 9.60 -6.31 -0.69
CA ALA A 40 8.32 -6.76 -1.25
C ALA A 40 7.40 -5.59 -1.54
N ALA A 41 6.39 -5.83 -2.37
CA ALA A 41 5.36 -4.86 -2.66
C ALA A 41 4.03 -5.55 -2.90
N THR A 42 2.95 -4.90 -2.47
CA THR A 42 1.58 -5.36 -2.73
C THR A 42 0.75 -4.18 -3.16
N ARG A 43 -0.02 -4.35 -4.22
CA ARG A 43 -0.96 -3.34 -4.71
C ARG A 43 -2.37 -3.62 -4.25
N TYR A 44 -3.12 -2.55 -3.99
CA TYR A 44 -4.51 -2.62 -3.55
C TYR A 44 -5.34 -1.61 -4.31
N ARG A 45 -6.61 -1.96 -4.55
CA ARG A 45 -7.61 -1.05 -5.09
C ARG A 45 -8.67 -0.80 -4.02
N LEU A 46 -9.08 0.46 -3.86
CA LEU A 46 -10.15 0.80 -2.94
C LEU A 46 -11.46 0.14 -3.39
N VAL A 47 -12.13 -0.56 -2.48
CA VAL A 47 -13.44 -1.16 -2.73
C VAL A 47 -14.54 -0.53 -1.87
N ALA A 48 -14.18 0.04 -0.73
CA ALA A 48 -15.14 0.71 0.15
C ALA A 48 -14.41 1.64 1.10
N GLN A 49 -15.01 2.79 1.39
CA GLN A 49 -14.53 3.72 2.40
C GLN A 49 -15.52 3.71 3.57
N ARG A 50 -14.99 3.50 4.77
CA ARG A 50 -15.81 3.50 6.00
C ARG A 50 -15.34 4.64 6.88
N GLY A 51 -16.05 5.78 6.82
CA GLY A 51 -15.63 6.99 7.54
C GLY A 51 -14.26 7.45 7.07
N GLY A 52 -13.49 8.05 7.97
CA GLY A 52 -12.09 8.35 7.74
C GLY A 52 -11.79 9.81 7.52
N ASP A 53 -10.50 10.08 7.37
CA ASP A 53 -9.96 11.40 7.22
C ASP A 53 -10.10 11.89 5.77
N PRO A 54 -10.67 13.08 5.54
CA PRO A 54 -10.71 13.69 4.21
C PRO A 54 -9.34 13.84 3.54
N ALA A 55 -8.26 13.87 4.31
CA ALA A 55 -6.90 14.01 3.78
C ALA A 55 -6.49 12.86 2.86
N ILE A 56 -7.03 11.65 3.07
CA ILE A 56 -6.75 10.50 2.23
C ILE A 56 -7.94 10.09 1.36
N ALA A 57 -9.02 10.84 1.42
CA ALA A 57 -10.19 10.63 0.57
C ALA A 57 -9.84 10.94 -0.89
N GLY A 58 -10.43 10.17 -1.80
CA GLY A 58 -10.25 10.39 -3.23
C GLY A 58 -9.13 9.59 -3.87
N PHE A 59 -8.35 8.85 -3.10
CA PHE A 59 -7.37 7.91 -3.66
C PHE A 59 -8.01 6.55 -3.89
N SER A 60 -7.78 5.99 -5.07
CA SER A 60 -8.35 4.70 -5.47
C SER A 60 -7.37 3.55 -5.41
N TYR A 61 -6.07 3.84 -5.37
CA TYR A 61 -5.03 2.82 -5.41
C TYR A 61 -4.02 3.02 -4.29
N LEU A 62 -3.59 1.92 -3.73
CA LEU A 62 -2.59 1.85 -2.66
C LEU A 62 -1.53 0.84 -3.04
N THR A 63 -0.26 1.19 -2.81
CA THR A 63 0.83 0.23 -2.83
C THR A 63 1.48 0.23 -1.46
N ILE A 64 1.71 -0.95 -0.89
CA ILE A 64 2.49 -1.10 0.33
C ILE A 64 3.81 -1.76 -0.05
N TYR A 65 4.91 -1.06 0.23
CA TYR A 65 6.26 -1.60 0.11
C TYR A 65 6.73 -2.05 1.49
N GLU A 66 7.23 -3.27 1.56
CA GLU A 66 7.88 -3.76 2.77
C GLU A 66 9.36 -3.44 2.67
N ILE A 67 9.89 -2.79 3.71
CA ILE A 67 11.27 -2.31 3.74
C ILE A 67 11.96 -2.87 4.99
N GLU A 68 13.16 -3.40 4.81
CA GLU A 68 14.02 -3.87 5.90
C GLU A 68 15.35 -3.13 5.78
N THR A 69 15.60 -2.21 6.72
CA THR A 69 16.79 -1.37 6.66
C THR A 69 17.10 -0.74 8.01
N ASP A 70 18.36 -0.39 8.22
CA ASP A 70 18.77 0.48 9.32
C ASP A 70 18.92 1.94 8.88
N ASP A 71 18.69 2.22 7.58
CA ASP A 71 18.80 3.56 7.01
C ASP A 71 17.63 3.82 6.04
N LEU A 72 16.48 4.14 6.62
CA LEU A 72 15.27 4.41 5.83
C LEU A 72 15.44 5.63 4.91
N ARG A 73 16.13 6.67 5.39
CA ARG A 73 16.40 7.86 4.59
C ARG A 73 17.25 7.54 3.36
N GLY A 74 18.21 6.64 3.52
CA GLY A 74 19.06 6.19 2.42
C GLY A 74 18.27 5.47 1.35
N VAL A 75 17.31 4.64 1.75
CA VAL A 75 16.40 3.96 0.81
C VAL A 75 15.62 4.99 0.00
N PHE A 76 15.02 5.97 0.65
CA PHE A 76 14.24 6.99 -0.06
C PHE A 76 15.11 7.92 -0.90
N ARG A 77 16.31 8.21 -0.48
CA ARG A 77 17.27 8.98 -1.26
C ARG A 77 17.60 8.27 -2.58
N THR A 78 17.82 6.97 -2.53
CA THR A 78 18.03 6.16 -3.72
C THR A 78 16.80 6.18 -4.64
N LEU A 79 15.61 6.02 -4.06
CA LEU A 79 14.35 6.06 -4.81
C LEU A 79 14.20 7.39 -5.56
N VAL A 80 14.37 8.51 -4.87
CA VAL A 80 14.21 9.84 -5.45
C VAL A 80 15.26 10.10 -6.54
N THR A 81 16.48 9.64 -6.34
CA THR A 81 17.55 9.78 -7.32
C THR A 81 17.25 9.04 -8.61
N ARG A 82 16.65 7.85 -8.53
CA ARG A 82 16.34 7.02 -9.69
C ARG A 82 15.06 7.43 -10.41
N MET A 83 14.12 8.02 -9.70
CA MET A 83 12.78 8.35 -10.23
C MET A 83 12.88 9.25 -11.46
N GLY A 84 12.26 8.82 -12.55
CA GLY A 84 12.29 9.55 -13.84
C GLY A 84 13.54 9.32 -14.66
N THR A 85 14.49 8.52 -14.20
CA THR A 85 15.66 8.13 -14.97
C THR A 85 15.41 6.84 -15.74
N ALA A 86 16.41 6.39 -16.53
CA ALA A 86 16.32 5.12 -17.24
C ALA A 86 16.17 3.92 -16.31
N LEU A 87 16.62 4.03 -15.06
CA LEU A 87 16.48 2.98 -14.04
C LEU A 87 15.06 2.90 -13.47
N MET A 88 14.30 3.97 -13.57
CA MET A 88 12.94 4.03 -13.02
C MET A 88 12.10 5.02 -13.84
N PRO A 89 11.73 4.62 -15.08
CA PRO A 89 10.92 5.49 -15.92
C PRO A 89 9.53 5.68 -15.32
N MET A 90 9.06 6.93 -15.33
CA MET A 90 7.74 7.28 -14.82
C MET A 90 6.74 7.38 -15.95
N SER A 91 5.48 7.09 -15.64
CA SER A 91 4.38 7.19 -16.59
C SER A 91 3.66 8.53 -16.45
N ASP A 92 3.19 9.07 -17.56
CA ASP A 92 2.28 10.22 -17.55
C ASP A 92 0.83 9.84 -17.23
N ALA A 93 0.56 8.55 -17.05
CA ALA A 93 -0.76 8.06 -16.66
C ALA A 93 -1.03 8.19 -15.15
N ILE A 94 -0.01 8.45 -14.32
CA ILE A 94 -0.19 8.69 -12.90
C ILE A 94 -0.51 10.17 -12.66
N ALA A 95 -1.59 10.42 -11.90
CA ALA A 95 -1.95 11.76 -11.52
C ALA A 95 -0.89 12.37 -10.57
N PRO A 96 -0.69 13.69 -10.61
CA PRO A 96 0.35 14.34 -9.82
C PRO A 96 0.13 14.27 -8.31
N GLU A 97 -1.11 14.22 -7.86
CA GLU A 97 -1.43 14.13 -6.44
C GLU A 97 -1.19 12.73 -5.91
N ARG A 98 -0.40 12.63 -4.86
CA ARG A 98 -0.05 11.37 -4.20
C ARG A 98 0.10 11.64 -2.71
N ALA A 99 -0.05 10.57 -1.92
CA ALA A 99 0.20 10.64 -0.47
C ALA A 99 1.11 9.50 -0.07
N PHE A 100 2.05 9.79 0.84
CA PHE A 100 3.07 8.86 1.28
C PHE A 100 3.06 8.80 2.79
N TYR A 101 2.97 7.58 3.34
CA TYR A 101 3.01 7.36 4.79
C TYR A 101 3.91 6.18 5.08
N ASP A 102 4.86 6.38 5.99
CA ASP A 102 5.81 5.35 6.36
C ASP A 102 5.55 4.92 7.79
N TRP A 103 5.42 3.61 7.98
CA TRP A 103 5.03 2.99 9.24
C TRP A 103 6.10 2.03 9.70
N GLU A 104 6.46 2.08 10.97
CA GLU A 104 7.35 1.07 11.54
C GLU A 104 6.53 -0.16 11.92
N VAL A 105 7.02 -1.34 11.56
CA VAL A 105 6.40 -2.61 11.95
C VAL A 105 6.73 -2.88 13.41
N LEU A 106 5.72 -3.00 14.26
CA LEU A 106 5.92 -3.21 15.69
C LEU A 106 6.13 -4.66 16.08
N GLY A 107 5.67 -5.59 15.26
CA GLY A 107 5.78 -7.01 15.56
C GLY A 107 5.38 -7.87 14.36
N PRO A 108 5.43 -9.20 14.51
CA PRO A 108 5.07 -10.10 13.42
C PRO A 108 3.59 -10.03 13.08
N ARG A 109 3.24 -10.45 11.87
CA ARG A 109 1.85 -10.66 11.48
C ARG A 109 1.23 -11.70 12.41
N VAL A 110 0.08 -11.37 12.99
CA VAL A 110 -0.65 -12.29 13.86
C VAL A 110 -1.70 -13.01 13.03
N LEU A 111 -1.69 -14.32 13.09
CA LEU A 111 -2.64 -15.15 12.36
C LEU A 111 -3.86 -15.42 13.21
N ALA A 112 -5.02 -15.53 12.55
CA ALA A 112 -6.22 -16.01 13.22
C ALA A 112 -6.01 -17.47 13.65
N ASP A 113 -6.50 -17.79 14.84
CA ASP A 113 -6.61 -19.17 15.30
C ASP A 113 -8.01 -19.67 14.93
N PRO A 114 -8.18 -20.57 13.98
CA PRO A 114 -9.50 -21.01 13.56
C PRO A 114 -10.32 -21.59 14.70
N ALA A 115 -9.70 -22.34 15.62
CA ALA A 115 -10.40 -22.90 16.78
C ALA A 115 -10.82 -21.83 17.76
N GLY A 116 -9.93 -20.87 18.08
CA GLY A 116 -10.23 -19.75 18.98
C GLY A 116 -11.27 -18.81 18.39
N VAL A 117 -11.16 -18.48 17.12
CA VAL A 117 -12.14 -17.62 16.44
C VAL A 117 -13.50 -18.27 16.39
N ALA A 118 -13.60 -19.55 16.08
CA ALA A 118 -14.87 -20.27 16.04
C ALA A 118 -15.53 -20.32 17.44
N ALA A 119 -14.76 -20.58 18.48
CA ALA A 119 -15.25 -20.60 19.86
C ALA A 119 -15.77 -19.21 20.29
N ALA A 120 -15.04 -18.15 20.01
CA ALA A 120 -15.43 -16.78 20.34
C ALA A 120 -16.69 -16.37 19.59
N ALA A 121 -16.79 -16.66 18.31
CA ALA A 121 -17.96 -16.35 17.49
C ALA A 121 -19.20 -17.08 18.00
N GLY A 122 -19.08 -18.36 18.35
CA GLY A 122 -20.17 -19.13 18.92
C GLY A 122 -20.65 -18.62 20.27
N ALA A 123 -19.73 -18.11 21.10
CA ALA A 123 -20.05 -17.60 22.42
C ALA A 123 -20.66 -16.21 22.37
N GLN A 124 -20.24 -15.36 21.46
CA GLN A 124 -20.58 -13.94 21.45
C GLN A 124 -21.60 -13.53 20.40
N GLY A 125 -21.81 -14.34 19.40
CA GLY A 125 -22.74 -14.04 18.32
C GLY A 125 -22.35 -12.75 17.61
N MET A 126 -21.15 -12.67 17.08
CA MET A 126 -20.63 -11.48 16.39
C MET A 126 -21.59 -11.00 15.30
N PRO A 127 -22.03 -9.73 15.36
CA PRO A 127 -22.92 -9.21 14.33
C PRO A 127 -22.16 -8.79 13.10
N ASP A 128 -22.44 -9.41 11.95
CA ASP A 128 -21.88 -9.03 10.67
C ASP A 128 -22.29 -7.62 10.24
N THR A 129 -23.43 -7.17 10.70
CA THR A 129 -23.99 -5.85 10.37
C THR A 129 -23.11 -4.69 10.76
N ALA A 130 -22.30 -4.83 11.81
CA ALA A 130 -21.39 -3.76 12.24
C ALA A 130 -20.39 -3.38 11.16
N ILE A 131 -19.87 -4.35 10.42
CA ILE A 131 -18.91 -4.11 9.34
C ILE A 131 -19.60 -3.47 8.13
N SER A 132 -20.80 -3.96 7.79
CA SER A 132 -21.57 -3.44 6.66
C SER A 132 -21.95 -1.98 6.83
N GLU A 133 -22.34 -1.58 8.02
CA GLU A 133 -22.72 -0.20 8.32
C GLU A 133 -21.53 0.75 8.17
N GLU A 134 -20.35 0.34 8.57
CA GLU A 134 -19.16 1.16 8.42
C GLU A 134 -18.74 1.32 6.98
N SER A 135 -19.08 0.38 6.13
CA SER A 135 -18.77 0.45 4.69
C SER A 135 -19.65 1.43 3.94
N ALA A 136 -20.78 1.71 4.49
CA ALA A 136 -21.70 2.66 3.89
C ALA A 136 -21.20 4.08 4.09
#